data_4eadb77d43150785061396287e219ca8
#
_entry.id   4eadb77d43150785061396287e219ca8
#
_cell.length_a   1.000
_cell.length_b   1.000
_cell.length_c   1.000
_cell.angle_alpha   90.00
_cell.angle_beta   90.00
_cell.angle_gamma   90.00
#
_symmetry.space_group_name_H-M   'P 1'
#
loop_
_entity.id
_entity.type
_entity.pdbx_description
1 polymer ?
#
loop_
_entity_poly.entity_id
_entity_poly.type
_entity_poly.pdbx_seq_one_letter_code
_entity_poly.pdbx_strand_id
1 'polypeptide(L)'
;MNSKWILMMLLAGSLIGCQGGGQKKDEASVFTGAAGEVRLITLDPGHFHAALVQKSMYPQIDQEVHVFAPAGSDVTEHLARVEGYNSREDQPTSWKEVVYTGEDFLERMLDTKPGNLVVLAGNNARKTEYILKAVNAGLNVLADKPMVITPDRYPLLEEAFRVAAEKGVFLYDIMTERYEITTMLQRELSLVKEVFGELLPGTVEEPAITKESVHHFSKMVSGKPLRRPAWFFDTTQQGEGIVDVTTHLVDLIQWEAFPEVILKKEDVELLDARRWSTGMTLEQFSGVTGMEQFPGFLEGSVEDGVLKVRSEEHTSELQSPNT
;
A
#
# COMPACT_ATOMS: atom_id res chain seq x y z
N MET A 1 -4.64 -27.24 -5.54
CA MET A 1 -4.39 -27.11 -4.09
C MET A 1 -5.32 -26.05 -3.56
N ASN A 2 -6.17 -26.41 -2.59
CA ASN A 2 -7.35 -25.65 -2.23
C ASN A 2 -7.05 -24.30 -1.58
N SER A 3 -7.66 -23.26 -2.12
CA SER A 3 -7.70 -21.84 -1.72
C SER A 3 -8.21 -21.55 -0.28
N LYS A 4 -8.14 -22.50 0.66
CA LYS A 4 -8.71 -22.37 2.01
C LYS A 4 -7.80 -21.68 3.04
N TRP A 5 -6.57 -21.35 2.70
CA TRP A 5 -5.58 -20.88 3.68
C TRP A 5 -5.51 -19.36 3.86
N ILE A 6 -6.05 -18.56 2.95
CA ILE A 6 -6.00 -17.09 3.03
C ILE A 6 -7.01 -16.52 4.05
N LEU A 7 -8.04 -17.29 4.41
CA LEU A 7 -9.11 -16.84 5.31
C LEU A 7 -8.86 -17.14 6.81
N MET A 8 -7.80 -17.84 7.16
CA MET A 8 -7.60 -18.36 8.53
C MET A 8 -6.78 -17.45 9.46
N MET A 9 -6.23 -16.34 8.99
CA MET A 9 -5.47 -15.40 9.83
C MET A 9 -6.31 -14.25 10.44
N LEU A 10 -7.62 -14.24 10.24
CA LEU A 10 -8.52 -13.23 10.82
C LEU A 10 -9.25 -13.69 12.12
N LEU A 11 -8.88 -14.84 12.68
CA LEU A 11 -9.64 -15.45 13.80
C LEU A 11 -8.76 -15.94 14.96
N ALA A 12 -7.92 -15.11 15.54
CA ALA A 12 -7.31 -15.43 16.83
C ALA A 12 -7.11 -14.18 17.71
N GLY A 13 -8.17 -13.74 18.31
CA GLY A 13 -8.16 -12.74 19.36
C GLY A 13 -9.31 -12.99 20.33
N SER A 14 -9.18 -14.03 21.16
CA SER A 14 -10.20 -14.40 22.16
C SER A 14 -9.88 -13.88 23.54
N LEU A 15 -10.81 -13.07 24.08
CA LEU A 15 -11.38 -13.05 25.42
C LEU A 15 -10.45 -13.15 26.65
N ILE A 16 -10.28 -12.04 27.33
CA ILE A 16 -10.31 -12.02 28.80
C ILE A 16 -11.29 -10.93 29.23
N GLY A 17 -12.42 -11.36 29.82
CA GLY A 17 -13.44 -10.48 30.33
C GLY A 17 -13.08 -9.94 31.70
N CYS A 18 -13.34 -8.64 31.91
CA CYS A 18 -13.61 -8.06 33.20
C CYS A 18 -14.94 -7.30 33.12
N GLN A 19 -15.92 -7.72 33.93
CA GLN A 19 -17.21 -7.05 34.11
C GLN A 19 -17.02 -5.71 34.81
N GLY A 20 -17.65 -4.67 34.32
CA GLY A 20 -17.80 -3.40 35.01
C GLY A 20 -18.44 -2.32 34.15
N GLY A 21 -19.74 -2.03 34.36
CA GLY A 21 -20.39 -0.73 34.08
C GLY A 21 -20.76 -0.45 32.62
N GLY A 22 -22.05 -0.57 32.30
CA GLY A 22 -22.64 -0.42 30.98
C GLY A 22 -22.46 0.95 30.34
N GLN A 23 -21.65 0.99 29.30
CA GLN A 23 -21.88 1.78 28.08
C GLN A 23 -22.00 0.76 26.96
N LYS A 24 -23.08 0.82 26.18
CA LYS A 24 -23.15 0.09 24.91
C LYS A 24 -21.96 0.57 24.08
N LYS A 25 -20.87 -0.23 24.04
CA LYS A 25 -19.91 -0.14 22.95
C LYS A 25 -20.72 -0.50 21.72
N ASP A 26 -20.76 0.40 20.75
CA ASP A 26 -21.14 0.04 19.40
C ASP A 26 -20.30 -1.18 19.05
N GLU A 27 -20.96 -2.31 18.75
CA GLU A 27 -20.27 -3.55 18.40
C GLU A 27 -19.40 -3.22 17.17
N ALA A 28 -18.08 -3.31 17.35
CA ALA A 28 -17.17 -3.24 16.23
C ALA A 28 -17.69 -4.17 15.14
N SER A 29 -17.80 -3.68 13.92
CA SER A 29 -18.28 -4.48 12.79
C SER A 29 -17.24 -5.57 12.47
N VAL A 30 -17.35 -6.68 13.17
CA VAL A 30 -16.53 -7.86 12.92
C VAL A 30 -17.02 -8.47 11.62
N PHE A 31 -16.17 -8.52 10.59
CA PHE A 31 -16.50 -9.25 9.37
C PHE A 31 -16.67 -10.73 9.70
N THR A 32 -17.79 -11.28 9.29
CA THR A 32 -18.16 -12.68 9.56
C THR A 32 -17.73 -13.63 8.45
N GLY A 33 -17.32 -13.09 7.31
CA GLY A 33 -17.01 -13.83 6.09
C GLY A 33 -18.25 -14.16 5.27
N ALA A 34 -19.37 -13.50 5.54
CA ALA A 34 -20.60 -13.68 4.75
C ALA A 34 -20.43 -13.16 3.32
N ALA A 35 -21.24 -13.70 2.41
CA ALA A 35 -21.22 -13.28 1.00
C ALA A 35 -21.63 -11.81 0.88
N GLY A 36 -20.85 -11.04 0.10
CA GLY A 36 -21.09 -9.61 -0.15
C GLY A 36 -20.98 -8.71 1.09
N GLU A 37 -20.44 -9.19 2.20
CA GLU A 37 -20.30 -8.43 3.44
C GLU A 37 -19.32 -7.26 3.29
N VAL A 38 -18.25 -7.45 2.53
CA VAL A 38 -17.24 -6.43 2.25
C VAL A 38 -17.69 -5.61 1.05
N ARG A 39 -17.93 -4.32 1.25
CA ARG A 39 -18.32 -3.37 0.21
C ARG A 39 -17.19 -2.36 0.03
N LEU A 40 -16.53 -2.42 -1.13
CA LEU A 40 -15.37 -1.61 -1.43
C LEU A 40 -15.76 -0.17 -1.80
N ILE A 41 -14.95 0.74 -1.32
CA ILE A 41 -14.88 2.14 -1.76
C ILE A 41 -13.45 2.37 -2.23
N THR A 42 -13.24 2.71 -3.50
CA THR A 42 -11.93 3.13 -4.00
C THR A 42 -11.86 4.65 -3.96
N LEU A 43 -10.92 5.20 -3.20
CA LEU A 43 -10.77 6.63 -3.02
C LEU A 43 -9.46 7.12 -3.67
N ASP A 44 -9.59 8.07 -4.60
CA ASP A 44 -8.48 8.74 -5.31
C ASP A 44 -7.42 7.76 -5.85
N PRO A 45 -7.81 6.78 -6.69
CA PRO A 45 -6.89 5.79 -7.23
C PRO A 45 -5.93 6.45 -8.24
N GLY A 46 -4.66 6.15 -8.16
CA GLY A 46 -3.63 6.63 -9.10
C GLY A 46 -2.46 5.65 -9.20
N HIS A 47 -2.36 4.71 -8.24
CA HIS A 47 -1.42 3.62 -8.28
C HIS A 47 -2.11 2.31 -8.66
N PHE A 48 -1.44 1.47 -9.45
CA PHE A 48 -2.04 0.23 -9.96
C PHE A 48 -2.45 -0.77 -8.87
N HIS A 49 -1.94 -0.64 -7.65
CA HIS A 49 -2.33 -1.47 -6.51
C HIS A 49 -3.82 -1.33 -6.16
N ALA A 50 -4.44 -0.16 -6.41
CA ALA A 50 -5.88 -0.02 -6.24
C ALA A 50 -6.66 -1.06 -7.04
N ALA A 51 -6.31 -1.23 -8.33
CA ALA A 51 -6.96 -2.22 -9.19
C ALA A 51 -6.56 -3.67 -8.85
N LEU A 52 -5.37 -3.91 -8.26
CA LEU A 52 -4.98 -5.27 -7.88
C LEU A 52 -5.90 -5.88 -6.81
N VAL A 53 -6.52 -5.08 -5.95
CA VAL A 53 -7.52 -5.54 -4.98
C VAL A 53 -8.70 -6.21 -5.70
N GLN A 54 -8.98 -5.78 -6.93
CA GLN A 54 -10.07 -6.27 -7.79
C GLN A 54 -9.60 -7.28 -8.86
N LYS A 55 -8.34 -7.74 -8.80
CA LYS A 55 -7.81 -8.69 -9.81
C LYS A 55 -8.56 -10.03 -9.82
N SER A 56 -9.16 -10.42 -8.71
CA SER A 56 -9.91 -11.68 -8.56
C SER A 56 -11.20 -11.45 -7.79
N MET A 57 -12.23 -12.25 -8.08
CA MET A 57 -13.48 -12.22 -7.33
C MET A 57 -13.38 -13.05 -6.06
N TYR A 58 -13.94 -12.52 -4.98
CA TYR A 58 -14.07 -13.23 -3.69
C TYR A 58 -15.55 -13.19 -3.27
N PRO A 59 -16.14 -14.33 -2.86
CA PRO A 59 -17.56 -14.38 -2.48
C PRO A 59 -17.95 -13.39 -1.37
N GLN A 60 -16.99 -13.03 -0.50
CA GLN A 60 -17.21 -12.11 0.61
C GLN A 60 -17.25 -10.64 0.19
N ILE A 61 -16.77 -10.32 -1.01
CA ILE A 61 -16.75 -8.95 -1.53
C ILE A 61 -17.92 -8.74 -2.48
N ASP A 62 -18.68 -7.67 -2.26
CA ASP A 62 -19.72 -7.24 -3.19
C ASP A 62 -19.10 -6.88 -4.54
N GLN A 63 -19.77 -7.27 -5.62
CA GLN A 63 -19.30 -6.96 -6.97
C GLN A 63 -19.45 -5.48 -7.34
N GLU A 64 -20.28 -4.71 -6.63
CA GLU A 64 -20.43 -3.27 -6.82
C GLU A 64 -19.37 -2.53 -6.01
N VAL A 65 -18.55 -1.71 -6.68
CA VAL A 65 -17.47 -0.93 -6.08
C VAL A 65 -17.71 0.55 -6.36
N HIS A 66 -17.68 1.36 -5.31
CA HIS A 66 -17.86 2.79 -5.44
C HIS A 66 -16.52 3.51 -5.56
N VAL A 67 -16.31 4.26 -6.64
CA VAL A 67 -15.08 5.01 -6.91
C VAL A 67 -15.32 6.49 -6.71
N PHE A 68 -14.56 7.11 -5.84
CA PHE A 68 -14.60 8.57 -5.59
C PHE A 68 -13.23 9.16 -5.89
N ALA A 69 -13.15 10.07 -6.85
CA ALA A 69 -11.89 10.66 -7.30
C ALA A 69 -12.11 12.04 -7.96
N PRO A 70 -11.06 12.85 -8.09
CA PRO A 70 -11.10 13.94 -9.05
C PRO A 70 -11.15 13.36 -10.48
N ALA A 71 -11.70 14.13 -11.41
CA ALA A 71 -11.64 13.76 -12.82
C ALA A 71 -10.19 13.85 -13.33
N GLY A 72 -9.75 12.82 -14.08
CA GLY A 72 -8.39 12.82 -14.62
C GLY A 72 -7.92 11.47 -15.14
N SER A 73 -6.64 11.44 -15.53
CA SER A 73 -5.99 10.23 -16.04
C SER A 73 -5.96 9.10 -15.03
N ASP A 74 -5.73 9.40 -13.75
CA ASP A 74 -5.55 8.41 -12.69
C ASP A 74 -6.80 7.53 -12.52
N VAL A 75 -7.97 8.15 -12.38
CA VAL A 75 -9.24 7.40 -12.30
C VAL A 75 -9.56 6.68 -13.62
N THR A 76 -9.25 7.28 -14.77
CA THR A 76 -9.47 6.66 -16.08
C THR A 76 -8.63 5.39 -16.24
N GLU A 77 -7.35 5.44 -15.87
CA GLU A 77 -6.43 4.29 -15.91
C GLU A 77 -6.84 3.19 -14.90
N HIS A 78 -7.34 3.58 -13.73
CA HIS A 78 -7.88 2.63 -12.75
C HIS A 78 -9.06 1.84 -13.35
N LEU A 79 -10.04 2.55 -13.89
CA LEU A 79 -11.22 1.93 -14.50
C LEU A 79 -10.85 1.04 -15.69
N ALA A 80 -9.92 1.48 -16.54
CA ALA A 80 -9.43 0.68 -17.67
C ALA A 80 -8.74 -0.63 -17.22
N ARG A 81 -8.05 -0.64 -16.05
CA ARG A 81 -7.46 -1.86 -15.48
C ARG A 81 -8.52 -2.82 -14.97
N VAL A 82 -9.53 -2.32 -14.26
CA VAL A 82 -10.64 -3.15 -13.77
C VAL A 82 -11.42 -3.75 -14.95
N GLU A 83 -11.71 -2.95 -15.98
CA GLU A 83 -12.33 -3.45 -17.21
C GLU A 83 -11.46 -4.51 -17.90
N GLY A 84 -10.14 -4.34 -17.88
CA GLY A 84 -9.19 -5.36 -18.35
C GLY A 84 -9.29 -6.68 -17.59
N TYR A 85 -9.62 -6.65 -16.29
CA TYR A 85 -9.88 -7.88 -15.51
C TYR A 85 -11.25 -8.47 -15.84
N ASN A 86 -12.27 -7.65 -16.09
CA ASN A 86 -13.60 -8.10 -16.47
C ASN A 86 -13.61 -8.77 -17.85
N SER A 87 -12.80 -8.26 -18.78
CA SER A 87 -12.82 -8.70 -20.20
C SER A 87 -11.75 -9.74 -20.56
N ARG A 88 -10.84 -10.12 -19.64
CA ARG A 88 -9.79 -11.11 -19.95
C ARG A 88 -10.37 -12.51 -20.18
N GLU A 89 -9.70 -13.31 -21.01
CA GLU A 89 -10.12 -14.66 -21.35
C GLU A 89 -9.99 -15.65 -20.19
N ASP A 90 -8.90 -15.53 -19.42
CA ASP A 90 -8.65 -16.40 -18.27
C ASP A 90 -9.12 -15.76 -16.97
N GLN A 91 -10.02 -16.45 -16.27
CA GLN A 91 -10.59 -16.02 -14.98
C GLN A 91 -11.16 -14.59 -15.02
N PRO A 92 -12.09 -14.25 -15.94
CA PRO A 92 -12.68 -12.93 -15.98
C PRO A 92 -13.37 -12.58 -14.65
N THR A 93 -13.34 -11.30 -14.30
CA THR A 93 -14.10 -10.77 -13.17
C THR A 93 -15.44 -10.19 -13.63
N SER A 94 -16.26 -9.68 -12.71
CA SER A 94 -17.56 -9.08 -13.02
C SER A 94 -17.83 -7.85 -12.14
N TRP A 95 -16.80 -7.04 -11.92
CA TRP A 95 -16.91 -5.82 -11.12
C TRP A 95 -17.81 -4.79 -11.78
N LYS A 96 -18.56 -4.06 -10.98
CA LYS A 96 -19.45 -2.98 -11.41
C LYS A 96 -19.02 -1.70 -10.70
N GLU A 97 -18.37 -0.82 -11.45
CA GLU A 97 -17.87 0.45 -10.90
C GLU A 97 -18.98 1.52 -10.90
N VAL A 98 -19.31 2.04 -9.71
CA VAL A 98 -20.16 3.22 -9.53
C VAL A 98 -19.25 4.42 -9.29
N VAL A 99 -19.07 5.25 -10.31
CA VAL A 99 -18.04 6.29 -10.34
C VAL A 99 -18.61 7.66 -10.05
N TYR A 100 -18.00 8.35 -9.11
CA TYR A 100 -18.21 9.77 -8.84
C TYR A 100 -16.90 10.54 -9.04
N THR A 101 -16.90 11.48 -10.00
CA THR A 101 -15.76 12.35 -10.28
C THR A 101 -16.16 13.81 -10.07
N GLY A 102 -15.70 14.41 -8.98
CA GLY A 102 -15.99 15.80 -8.63
C GLY A 102 -14.95 16.34 -7.65
N GLU A 103 -14.84 17.64 -7.52
CA GLU A 103 -13.91 18.29 -6.58
C GLU A 103 -14.23 17.95 -5.11
N ASP A 104 -15.50 17.66 -4.82
CA ASP A 104 -16.03 17.26 -3.51
C ASP A 104 -16.06 15.74 -3.29
N PHE A 105 -15.27 14.98 -4.05
CA PHE A 105 -15.27 13.51 -4.02
C PHE A 105 -15.07 12.92 -2.62
N LEU A 106 -14.21 13.52 -1.81
CA LEU A 106 -13.93 13.06 -0.45
C LEU A 106 -15.13 13.32 0.47
N GLU A 107 -15.66 14.54 0.46
CA GLU A 107 -16.82 14.92 1.24
C GLU A 107 -18.02 14.05 0.85
N ARG A 108 -18.22 13.82 -0.43
CA ARG A 108 -19.30 12.99 -0.97
C ARG A 108 -19.16 11.53 -0.49
N MET A 109 -17.96 10.99 -0.50
CA MET A 109 -17.68 9.65 0.04
C MET A 109 -18.00 9.57 1.53
N LEU A 110 -17.55 10.55 2.31
CA LEU A 110 -17.76 10.59 3.77
C LEU A 110 -19.23 10.77 4.15
N ASP A 111 -20.01 11.52 3.36
CA ASP A 111 -21.44 11.74 3.58
C ASP A 111 -22.27 10.52 3.21
N THR A 112 -21.99 9.88 2.08
CA THR A 112 -22.79 8.77 1.57
C THR A 112 -22.42 7.41 2.14
N LYS A 113 -21.13 7.17 2.42
CA LYS A 113 -20.58 5.91 2.95
C LYS A 113 -21.21 4.66 2.31
N PRO A 114 -21.11 4.52 0.97
CA PRO A 114 -21.80 3.44 0.27
C PRO A 114 -21.21 2.05 0.54
N GLY A 115 -20.03 2.00 1.14
CA GLY A 115 -19.32 0.78 1.50
C GLY A 115 -18.82 0.78 2.95
N ASN A 116 -18.01 -0.20 3.30
CA ASN A 116 -17.44 -0.38 4.64
C ASN A 116 -15.92 -0.58 4.67
N LEU A 117 -15.28 -0.64 3.49
CA LEU A 117 -13.82 -0.74 3.35
C LEU A 117 -13.32 0.23 2.28
N VAL A 118 -12.52 1.21 2.70
CA VAL A 118 -11.89 2.19 1.81
C VAL A 118 -10.54 1.66 1.35
N VAL A 119 -10.33 1.58 0.03
CA VAL A 119 -9.07 1.25 -0.62
C VAL A 119 -8.38 2.54 -1.04
N LEU A 120 -7.16 2.76 -0.56
CA LEU A 120 -6.33 3.94 -0.81
C LEU A 120 -5.02 3.54 -1.48
N ALA A 121 -4.93 3.71 -2.79
CA ALA A 121 -3.71 3.48 -3.56
C ALA A 121 -3.59 4.50 -4.70
N GLY A 122 -3.06 5.67 -4.39
CA GLY A 122 -2.94 6.80 -5.30
C GLY A 122 -1.88 7.78 -4.83
N ASN A 123 -2.06 9.05 -5.15
CA ASN A 123 -1.18 10.13 -4.76
C ASN A 123 -1.00 10.17 -3.23
N ASN A 124 0.26 10.20 -2.79
CA ASN A 124 0.59 10.07 -1.37
C ASN A 124 0.49 11.39 -0.59
N ALA A 125 0.43 12.53 -1.27
CA ALA A 125 0.43 13.85 -0.63
C ALA A 125 -0.71 14.03 0.38
N ARG A 126 -1.89 13.49 0.09
CA ARG A 126 -3.08 13.59 0.94
C ARG A 126 -3.49 12.26 1.60
N LYS A 127 -2.78 11.19 1.32
CA LYS A 127 -3.17 9.84 1.77
C LYS A 127 -3.36 9.74 3.28
N THR A 128 -2.44 10.29 4.08
CA THR A 128 -2.54 10.27 5.55
C THR A 128 -3.80 11.00 6.05
N GLU A 129 -4.17 12.12 5.39
CA GLU A 129 -5.42 12.84 5.67
C GLU A 129 -6.65 11.98 5.34
N TYR A 130 -6.64 11.31 4.18
CA TYR A 130 -7.73 10.43 3.77
C TYR A 130 -7.92 9.26 4.75
N ILE A 131 -6.81 8.65 5.19
CA ILE A 131 -6.82 7.58 6.20
C ILE A 131 -7.51 8.08 7.47
N LEU A 132 -7.05 9.20 8.03
CA LEU A 132 -7.60 9.75 9.28
C LEU A 132 -9.09 10.10 9.15
N LYS A 133 -9.50 10.71 8.04
CA LYS A 133 -10.92 11.05 7.79
C LYS A 133 -11.78 9.81 7.65
N ALA A 134 -11.30 8.77 6.95
CA ALA A 134 -12.04 7.52 6.77
C ALA A 134 -12.25 6.77 8.10
N VAL A 135 -11.19 6.60 8.92
CA VAL A 135 -11.34 5.94 10.23
C VAL A 135 -12.18 6.77 11.19
N ASN A 136 -12.11 8.10 11.15
CA ASN A 136 -13.02 8.99 11.91
C ASN A 136 -14.48 8.83 11.48
N ALA A 137 -14.73 8.51 10.21
CA ALA A 137 -16.07 8.23 9.70
C ALA A 137 -16.57 6.81 10.06
N GLY A 138 -15.74 5.98 10.73
CA GLY A 138 -16.07 4.61 11.11
C GLY A 138 -15.92 3.61 9.97
N LEU A 139 -15.09 3.94 8.96
CA LEU A 139 -14.80 3.07 7.82
C LEU A 139 -13.50 2.30 8.07
N ASN A 140 -13.47 1.03 7.67
CA ASN A 140 -12.23 0.27 7.59
C ASN A 140 -11.38 0.80 6.45
N VAL A 141 -10.06 0.71 6.57
CA VAL A 141 -9.12 1.25 5.58
C VAL A 141 -8.08 0.21 5.20
N LEU A 142 -7.89 0.04 3.91
CA LEU A 142 -6.80 -0.71 3.29
C LEU A 142 -5.97 0.30 2.47
N ALA A 143 -4.83 0.70 3.00
CA ALA A 143 -4.01 1.76 2.43
C ALA A 143 -2.69 1.23 1.85
N ASP A 144 -2.38 1.63 0.62
CA ASP A 144 -1.10 1.32 0.00
C ASP A 144 0.06 2.04 0.69
N LYS A 145 1.21 1.42 0.70
CA LYS A 145 2.47 2.03 1.12
C LYS A 145 2.89 3.16 0.14
N PRO A 146 3.59 4.20 0.62
CA PRO A 146 3.70 4.61 2.00
C PRO A 146 2.40 5.25 2.50
N MET A 147 2.05 5.05 3.77
CA MET A 147 0.90 5.72 4.40
C MET A 147 1.20 7.18 4.75
N VAL A 148 2.48 7.52 4.87
CA VAL A 148 2.99 8.85 5.19
C VAL A 148 4.31 9.08 4.46
N ILE A 149 4.52 10.29 3.93
CA ILE A 149 5.72 10.62 3.14
C ILE A 149 6.62 11.67 3.78
N THR A 150 6.17 12.33 4.85
CA THR A 150 6.95 13.35 5.55
C THR A 150 6.83 13.22 7.07
N PRO A 151 7.89 13.53 7.85
CA PRO A 151 7.87 13.40 9.30
C PRO A 151 6.80 14.24 10.00
N ASP A 152 6.45 15.41 9.47
CA ASP A 152 5.43 16.30 10.03
C ASP A 152 4.01 15.72 9.95
N ARG A 153 3.78 14.78 9.04
CA ARG A 153 2.49 14.07 8.89
C ARG A 153 2.40 12.78 9.73
N TYR A 154 3.53 12.32 10.29
CA TYR A 154 3.56 11.10 11.09
C TYR A 154 2.60 11.12 12.29
N PRO A 155 2.45 12.23 13.06
CA PRO A 155 1.48 12.29 14.15
C PRO A 155 0.02 12.08 13.70
N LEU A 156 -0.33 12.42 12.45
CA LEU A 156 -1.68 12.15 11.92
C LEU A 156 -1.89 10.66 11.67
N LEU A 157 -0.84 9.94 11.28
CA LEU A 157 -0.91 8.49 11.12
C LEU A 157 -1.05 7.77 12.46
N GLU A 158 -0.30 8.20 13.48
CA GLU A 158 -0.45 7.68 14.85
C GLU A 158 -1.87 7.90 15.36
N GLU A 159 -2.42 9.10 15.15
CA GLU A 159 -3.80 9.43 15.50
C GLU A 159 -4.80 8.54 14.74
N ALA A 160 -4.56 8.25 13.46
CA ALA A 160 -5.43 7.38 12.68
C ALA A 160 -5.49 5.94 13.25
N PHE A 161 -4.35 5.38 13.65
CA PHE A 161 -4.31 4.07 14.31
C PHE A 161 -5.02 4.09 15.67
N ARG A 162 -4.83 5.15 16.46
CA ARG A 162 -5.53 5.32 17.74
C ARG A 162 -7.05 5.37 17.54
N VAL A 163 -7.53 6.17 16.60
CA VAL A 163 -8.96 6.31 16.28
C VAL A 163 -9.53 5.00 15.73
N ALA A 164 -8.79 4.31 14.86
CA ALA A 164 -9.22 3.02 14.34
C ALA A 164 -9.45 2.01 15.47
N ALA A 165 -8.53 1.92 16.43
CA ALA A 165 -8.66 1.06 17.60
C ALA A 165 -9.86 1.46 18.49
N GLU A 166 -10.09 2.75 18.72
CA GLU A 166 -11.22 3.24 19.52
C GLU A 166 -12.57 2.96 18.86
N LYS A 167 -12.65 3.05 17.54
CA LYS A 167 -13.89 2.80 16.78
C LYS A 167 -14.10 1.33 16.43
N GLY A 168 -13.12 0.47 16.70
CA GLY A 168 -13.17 -0.94 16.35
C GLY A 168 -13.17 -1.19 14.84
N VAL A 169 -12.61 -0.27 14.05
CA VAL A 169 -12.33 -0.47 12.63
C VAL A 169 -10.87 -0.80 12.43
N PHE A 170 -10.54 -1.53 11.36
CA PHE A 170 -9.13 -1.78 11.07
C PHE A 170 -8.55 -0.77 10.09
N LEU A 171 -7.29 -0.49 10.28
CA LEU A 171 -6.41 0.21 9.36
C LEU A 171 -5.27 -0.74 9.03
N TYR A 172 -5.15 -1.14 7.77
CA TYR A 172 -4.17 -2.12 7.31
C TYR A 172 -3.46 -1.66 6.05
N ASP A 173 -2.24 -2.17 5.84
CA ASP A 173 -1.43 -1.83 4.67
C ASP A 173 -1.67 -2.76 3.47
N ILE A 174 -1.38 -2.26 2.25
CA ILE A 174 -1.29 -3.07 1.04
C ILE A 174 0.19 -3.35 0.77
N MET A 175 0.80 -4.25 1.55
CA MET A 175 2.16 -4.73 1.34
C MET A 175 2.17 -5.92 0.40
N THR A 176 2.16 -5.64 -0.91
CA THR A 176 2.00 -6.66 -1.96
C THR A 176 3.11 -7.69 -1.96
N GLU A 177 4.35 -7.32 -1.62
CA GLU A 177 5.51 -8.20 -1.70
C GLU A 177 5.50 -9.33 -0.67
N ARG A 178 4.83 -9.17 0.47
CA ARG A 178 4.63 -10.28 1.44
C ARG A 178 3.88 -11.47 0.82
N TYR A 179 3.02 -11.20 -0.17
CA TYR A 179 2.13 -12.19 -0.79
C TYR A 179 2.60 -12.65 -2.17
N GLU A 180 3.78 -12.22 -2.58
CA GLU A 180 4.44 -12.75 -3.75
C GLU A 180 4.91 -14.18 -3.44
N ILE A 181 4.70 -15.12 -4.38
CA ILE A 181 4.88 -16.56 -4.10
C ILE A 181 6.31 -16.92 -3.70
N THR A 182 7.32 -16.29 -4.29
CA THR A 182 8.72 -16.58 -3.97
C THR A 182 9.09 -16.02 -2.59
N THR A 183 8.58 -14.86 -2.22
CA THR A 183 8.74 -14.27 -0.89
C THR A 183 8.08 -15.13 0.19
N MET A 184 6.85 -15.60 -0.06
CA MET A 184 6.17 -16.52 0.85
C MET A 184 6.94 -17.83 1.03
N LEU A 185 7.45 -18.40 -0.07
CA LEU A 185 8.24 -19.64 -0.01
C LEU A 185 9.57 -19.41 0.70
N GLN A 186 10.25 -18.29 0.46
CA GLN A 186 11.49 -17.95 1.17
C GLN A 186 11.25 -17.91 2.67
N ARG A 187 10.22 -17.21 3.12
CA ARG A 187 9.85 -17.14 4.55
C ARG A 187 9.56 -18.52 5.13
N GLU A 188 8.67 -19.29 4.51
CA GLU A 188 8.27 -20.60 5.03
C GLU A 188 9.46 -21.59 5.05
N LEU A 189 10.31 -21.57 4.04
CA LEU A 189 11.49 -22.43 3.99
C LEU A 189 12.56 -22.01 5.01
N SER A 190 12.81 -20.72 5.18
CA SER A 190 13.80 -20.22 6.16
C SER A 190 13.46 -20.60 7.61
N LEU A 191 12.18 -20.87 7.91
CA LEU A 191 11.73 -21.30 9.23
C LEU A 191 11.90 -22.82 9.46
N VAL A 192 12.32 -23.59 8.46
CA VAL A 192 12.58 -25.04 8.60
C VAL A 192 13.97 -25.25 9.20
N LYS A 193 14.04 -25.30 10.52
CA LYS A 193 15.31 -25.37 11.29
C LYS A 193 16.19 -26.56 10.94
N GLU A 194 15.59 -27.69 10.58
CA GLU A 194 16.30 -28.90 10.18
C GLU A 194 17.11 -28.73 8.89
N VAL A 195 16.74 -27.78 8.05
CA VAL A 195 17.40 -27.53 6.75
C VAL A 195 18.28 -26.28 6.83
N PHE A 196 17.77 -25.20 7.38
CA PHE A 196 18.41 -23.89 7.34
C PHE A 196 19.05 -23.48 8.69
N GLY A 197 18.77 -24.22 9.77
CA GLY A 197 19.25 -23.87 11.10
C GLY A 197 18.47 -22.73 11.73
N GLU A 198 19.16 -21.97 12.56
CA GLU A 198 18.62 -20.79 13.23
C GLU A 198 19.31 -19.52 12.71
N LEU A 199 18.59 -18.39 12.78
CA LEU A 199 19.16 -17.10 12.45
C LEU A 199 20.35 -16.82 13.38
N LEU A 200 21.53 -16.57 12.79
CA LEU A 200 22.72 -16.24 13.54
C LEU A 200 22.68 -14.77 13.98
N PRO A 201 23.28 -14.45 15.14
CA PRO A 201 23.49 -13.06 15.51
C PRO A 201 24.44 -12.38 14.50
N GLY A 202 24.14 -11.15 14.13
CA GLY A 202 24.98 -10.34 13.25
C GLY A 202 25.61 -9.16 13.99
N THR A 203 26.46 -8.43 13.28
CA THR A 203 27.00 -7.13 13.69
C THR A 203 26.75 -6.10 12.60
N VAL A 204 27.13 -4.85 12.83
CA VAL A 204 27.05 -3.80 11.80
C VAL A 204 27.97 -4.14 10.61
N GLU A 205 29.14 -4.73 10.87
CA GLU A 205 30.12 -5.12 9.84
C GLU A 205 29.75 -6.42 9.14
N GLU A 206 29.08 -7.33 9.85
CA GLU A 206 28.63 -8.64 9.34
C GLU A 206 27.16 -8.84 9.73
N PRO A 207 26.24 -8.18 9.03
CA PRO A 207 24.81 -8.27 9.36
C PRO A 207 24.26 -9.68 9.09
N ALA A 208 23.37 -10.14 9.96
CA ALA A 208 22.73 -11.46 9.82
C ALA A 208 21.81 -11.54 8.61
N ILE A 209 21.21 -10.42 8.22
CA ILE A 209 20.31 -10.31 7.08
C ILE A 209 20.64 -9.04 6.32
N THR A 210 20.70 -9.17 5.00
CA THR A 210 20.74 -8.03 4.07
C THR A 210 19.59 -8.16 3.07
N LYS A 211 18.96 -7.06 2.75
CA LYS A 211 17.97 -6.96 1.69
C LYS A 211 18.37 -5.85 0.73
N GLU A 212 18.38 -6.17 -0.54
CA GLU A 212 18.66 -5.24 -1.62
C GLU A 212 17.51 -5.31 -2.62
N SER A 213 17.13 -4.17 -3.17
CA SER A 213 16.17 -4.08 -4.26
C SER A 213 16.71 -3.21 -5.38
N VAL A 214 16.49 -3.65 -6.62
CA VAL A 214 16.72 -2.84 -7.82
C VAL A 214 15.36 -2.52 -8.41
N HIS A 215 15.02 -1.25 -8.45
CA HIS A 215 13.73 -0.80 -8.94
C HIS A 215 13.88 -0.13 -10.31
N HIS A 216 12.91 -0.36 -11.19
CA HIS A 216 12.90 0.18 -12.54
C HIS A 216 11.67 1.05 -12.78
N PHE A 217 11.86 2.22 -13.43
CA PHE A 217 10.75 3.08 -13.83
C PHE A 217 9.79 2.37 -14.78
N SER A 218 10.32 1.57 -15.69
CA SER A 218 9.54 0.79 -16.65
C SER A 218 9.43 -0.66 -16.19
N LYS A 219 8.22 -1.17 -16.08
CA LYS A 219 7.94 -2.58 -15.76
C LYS A 219 6.63 -3.05 -16.39
N MET A 220 6.46 -4.36 -16.46
CA MET A 220 5.22 -4.99 -16.91
C MET A 220 4.32 -5.31 -15.71
N VAL A 221 3.06 -4.95 -15.80
CA VAL A 221 2.04 -5.30 -14.80
C VAL A 221 0.87 -5.97 -15.51
N SER A 222 0.52 -7.18 -15.08
CA SER A 222 -0.54 -7.98 -15.71
C SER A 222 -0.40 -8.11 -17.23
N GLY A 223 0.84 -8.29 -17.71
CA GLY A 223 1.14 -8.47 -19.13
C GLY A 223 1.16 -7.20 -19.98
N LYS A 224 1.00 -6.03 -19.39
CA LYS A 224 1.03 -4.73 -20.09
C LYS A 224 2.11 -3.81 -19.52
N PRO A 225 2.73 -2.94 -20.34
CA PRO A 225 3.62 -1.91 -19.81
C PRO A 225 2.90 -1.04 -18.79
N LEU A 226 3.51 -0.84 -17.62
CA LEU A 226 2.97 0.07 -16.61
C LEU A 226 3.15 1.51 -17.08
N ARG A 227 2.07 2.28 -17.12
CA ARG A 227 2.12 3.73 -17.17
C ARG A 227 2.14 4.29 -15.77
N ARG A 228 3.13 5.15 -15.52
CA ARG A 228 3.23 5.86 -14.25
C ARG A 228 2.54 7.23 -14.36
N PRO A 229 1.80 7.64 -13.34
CA PRO A 229 1.30 9.00 -13.29
C PRO A 229 2.48 9.97 -13.14
N ALA A 230 2.36 11.18 -13.68
CA ALA A 230 3.47 12.15 -13.65
C ALA A 230 3.84 12.59 -12.21
N TRP A 231 2.87 12.62 -11.30
CA TRP A 231 3.11 12.97 -9.89
C TRP A 231 4.04 11.97 -9.17
N PHE A 232 4.19 10.75 -9.70
CA PHE A 232 5.14 9.75 -9.20
C PHE A 232 6.59 10.28 -9.16
N PHE A 233 6.93 11.22 -10.03
CA PHE A 233 8.26 11.82 -10.14
C PHE A 233 8.45 13.08 -9.27
N ASP A 234 7.44 13.47 -8.51
CA ASP A 234 7.46 14.61 -7.59
C ASP A 234 7.51 14.10 -6.14
N THR A 235 8.62 14.39 -5.45
CA THR A 235 8.80 13.97 -4.05
C THR A 235 7.79 14.57 -3.08
N THR A 236 7.13 15.68 -3.44
CA THR A 236 6.07 16.27 -2.62
C THR A 236 4.74 15.51 -2.72
N GLN A 237 4.60 14.68 -3.75
CA GLN A 237 3.40 13.90 -4.03
C GLN A 237 3.63 12.39 -3.82
N GLN A 238 4.76 11.86 -4.27
CA GLN A 238 5.12 10.44 -4.13
C GLN A 238 5.86 10.18 -2.81
N GLY A 239 6.70 11.09 -2.38
CA GLY A 239 7.70 10.88 -1.36
C GLY A 239 9.10 10.69 -1.95
N GLU A 240 10.13 10.70 -1.12
CA GLU A 240 11.49 10.33 -1.51
C GLU A 240 11.59 8.81 -1.71
N GLY A 241 12.56 8.33 -2.47
CA GLY A 241 12.75 6.90 -2.77
C GLY A 241 12.78 6.00 -1.53
N ILE A 242 13.37 6.48 -0.43
CA ILE A 242 13.41 5.74 0.83
C ILE A 242 12.02 5.38 1.38
N VAL A 243 11.01 6.22 1.20
CA VAL A 243 9.64 5.93 1.66
C VAL A 243 8.84 5.10 0.66
N ASP A 244 9.26 5.02 -0.58
CA ASP A 244 8.62 4.19 -1.60
C ASP A 244 9.19 2.75 -1.61
N VAL A 245 10.48 2.59 -1.87
CA VAL A 245 11.11 1.27 -2.09
C VAL A 245 11.60 0.65 -0.80
N THR A 246 12.33 1.39 0.04
CA THR A 246 12.92 0.86 1.28
C THR A 246 11.85 0.38 2.27
N THR A 247 10.64 0.94 2.21
CA THR A 247 9.49 0.45 2.98
C THR A 247 9.26 -1.05 2.78
N HIS A 248 9.39 -1.56 1.56
CA HIS A 248 9.28 -3.00 1.28
C HIS A 248 10.40 -3.80 1.95
N LEU A 249 11.64 -3.31 1.89
CA LEU A 249 12.78 -4.03 2.46
C LEU A 249 12.69 -4.13 3.99
N VAL A 250 12.34 -3.03 4.66
CA VAL A 250 12.09 -3.00 6.11
C VAL A 250 10.97 -3.96 6.48
N ASP A 251 9.87 -3.89 5.74
CA ASP A 251 8.71 -4.74 5.96
C ASP A 251 9.03 -6.22 5.84
N LEU A 252 9.74 -6.62 4.79
CA LEU A 252 10.10 -8.00 4.54
C LEU A 252 11.05 -8.56 5.60
N ILE A 253 12.06 -7.76 6.04
CA ILE A 253 12.95 -8.19 7.13
C ILE A 253 12.15 -8.45 8.40
N GLN A 254 11.25 -7.53 8.78
CA GLN A 254 10.41 -7.69 9.96
C GLN A 254 9.50 -8.92 9.86
N TRP A 255 8.83 -9.07 8.72
CA TRP A 255 7.88 -10.15 8.49
C TRP A 255 8.54 -11.53 8.39
N GLU A 256 9.73 -11.63 7.81
CA GLU A 256 10.45 -12.90 7.64
C GLU A 256 11.21 -13.33 8.90
N ALA A 257 11.93 -12.39 9.54
CA ALA A 257 12.90 -12.72 10.58
C ALA A 257 12.37 -12.48 12.00
N PHE A 258 11.36 -11.60 12.17
CA PHE A 258 10.83 -11.24 13.48
C PHE A 258 9.30 -11.47 13.57
N PRO A 259 8.80 -12.69 13.21
CA PRO A 259 7.37 -12.95 13.27
C PRO A 259 6.86 -12.79 14.70
N GLU A 260 5.74 -12.08 14.85
CA GLU A 260 5.07 -11.82 16.14
C GLU A 260 5.88 -10.98 17.15
N VAL A 261 7.00 -10.39 16.72
CA VAL A 261 7.80 -9.48 17.55
C VAL A 261 7.37 -8.04 17.27
N ILE A 262 7.04 -7.29 18.32
CA ILE A 262 6.79 -5.86 18.22
C ILE A 262 8.13 -5.14 18.27
N LEU A 263 8.60 -4.69 17.11
CA LEU A 263 9.80 -3.85 17.01
C LEU A 263 9.49 -2.42 17.46
N LYS A 264 10.38 -1.83 18.21
CA LYS A 264 10.29 -0.46 18.72
C LYS A 264 11.26 0.43 17.98
N LYS A 265 11.07 1.73 18.10
CA LYS A 265 11.99 2.72 17.52
C LYS A 265 13.43 2.55 18.03
N GLU A 266 13.59 2.14 19.28
CA GLU A 266 14.87 1.90 19.93
C GLU A 266 15.62 0.67 19.37
N ASP A 267 14.90 -0.23 18.69
CA ASP A 267 15.47 -1.41 18.04
C ASP A 267 16.02 -1.08 16.64
N VAL A 268 15.91 0.18 16.20
CA VAL A 268 16.33 0.64 14.87
C VAL A 268 17.41 1.71 15.03
N GLU A 269 18.56 1.49 14.40
CA GLU A 269 19.65 2.45 14.33
C GLU A 269 19.88 2.90 12.88
N LEU A 270 19.95 4.21 12.66
CA LEU A 270 20.33 4.78 11.36
C LEU A 270 21.84 4.95 11.32
N LEU A 271 22.53 4.15 10.53
CA LEU A 271 23.99 4.17 10.42
C LEU A 271 24.47 5.21 9.41
N ASP A 272 23.86 5.28 8.23
CA ASP A 272 24.18 6.25 7.17
C ASP A 272 22.91 6.56 6.36
N ALA A 273 22.88 7.73 5.74
CA ALA A 273 21.83 8.12 4.82
C ALA A 273 22.43 9.01 3.72
N ARG A 274 22.13 8.69 2.48
CA ARG A 274 22.58 9.47 1.32
C ARG A 274 21.36 9.82 0.45
N ARG A 275 21.49 10.95 -0.23
CA ARG A 275 20.47 11.42 -1.17
C ARG A 275 21.15 11.71 -2.51
N TRP A 276 20.62 11.15 -3.56
CA TRP A 276 21.04 11.41 -4.93
C TRP A 276 19.83 11.52 -5.87
N SER A 277 20.08 11.90 -7.11
CA SER A 277 19.05 11.95 -8.14
C SER A 277 19.48 11.14 -9.35
N THR A 278 18.51 10.53 -10.00
CA THR A 278 18.68 9.89 -11.30
C THR A 278 18.19 10.83 -12.38
N GLY A 279 19.01 11.05 -13.42
CA GLY A 279 18.63 11.85 -14.59
C GLY A 279 17.65 11.09 -15.49
N MET A 280 16.53 11.72 -15.86
CA MET A 280 15.55 11.19 -16.81
C MET A 280 15.33 12.19 -17.94
N THR A 281 15.60 11.78 -19.17
CA THR A 281 15.31 12.62 -20.34
C THR A 281 13.81 12.71 -20.60
N LEU A 282 13.39 13.72 -21.41
CA LEU A 282 11.99 13.83 -21.80
C LEU A 282 11.51 12.59 -22.57
N GLU A 283 12.35 11.99 -23.40
CA GLU A 283 12.02 10.75 -24.12
C GLU A 283 11.74 9.58 -23.15
N GLN A 284 12.59 9.41 -22.13
CA GLN A 284 12.39 8.39 -21.10
C GLN A 284 11.12 8.65 -20.27
N PHE A 285 10.90 9.91 -19.86
CA PHE A 285 9.71 10.32 -19.16
C PHE A 285 8.43 10.05 -19.97
N SER A 286 8.44 10.44 -21.25
CA SER A 286 7.33 10.18 -22.18
C SER A 286 7.07 8.68 -22.35
N GLY A 287 8.13 7.88 -22.41
CA GLY A 287 8.02 6.41 -22.53
C GLY A 287 7.31 5.75 -21.33
N VAL A 288 7.49 6.27 -20.11
CA VAL A 288 6.90 5.70 -18.90
C VAL A 288 5.60 6.36 -18.47
N THR A 289 5.36 7.62 -18.85
CA THR A 289 4.13 8.36 -18.47
C THR A 289 3.12 8.49 -19.61
N GLY A 290 3.59 8.47 -20.85
CA GLY A 290 2.82 8.83 -22.03
C GLY A 290 2.63 10.34 -22.24
N MET A 291 3.29 11.20 -21.46
CA MET A 291 3.21 12.65 -21.57
C MET A 291 4.29 13.18 -22.53
N GLU A 292 3.95 14.19 -23.32
CA GLU A 292 4.86 14.79 -24.32
C GLU A 292 5.76 15.90 -23.74
N GLN A 293 5.50 16.34 -22.51
CA GLN A 293 6.26 17.37 -21.82
C GLN A 293 6.25 17.15 -20.31
N PHE A 294 7.23 17.70 -19.61
CA PHE A 294 7.20 17.75 -18.16
C PHE A 294 6.08 18.69 -17.70
N PRO A 295 5.21 18.26 -16.77
CA PRO A 295 4.19 19.13 -16.19
C PRO A 295 4.82 20.22 -15.31
N GLY A 296 4.13 21.36 -15.17
CA GLY A 296 4.63 22.54 -14.46
C GLY A 296 5.10 22.28 -13.03
N PHE A 297 4.50 21.33 -12.31
CA PHE A 297 4.94 20.99 -10.96
C PHE A 297 6.31 20.26 -10.90
N LEU A 298 6.82 19.77 -12.03
CA LEU A 298 8.16 19.17 -12.14
C LEU A 298 9.23 20.15 -12.62
N GLU A 299 8.87 21.36 -13.09
CA GLU A 299 9.82 22.34 -13.66
C GLU A 299 11.00 22.64 -12.72
N GLY A 300 10.73 22.75 -11.41
CA GLY A 300 11.77 22.98 -10.40
C GLY A 300 12.77 21.83 -10.21
N SER A 301 12.49 20.67 -10.81
CA SER A 301 13.36 19.48 -10.78
C SER A 301 14.01 19.20 -12.14
N VAL A 302 13.80 20.05 -13.15
CA VAL A 302 14.41 19.92 -14.48
C VAL A 302 15.65 20.80 -14.58
N GLU A 303 16.79 20.20 -14.89
CA GLU A 303 18.08 20.88 -15.11
C GLU A 303 18.58 20.48 -16.50
N ASP A 304 18.90 21.47 -17.35
CA ASP A 304 19.38 21.27 -18.72
C ASP A 304 18.51 20.29 -19.55
N GLY A 305 17.19 20.37 -19.39
CA GLY A 305 16.23 19.49 -20.07
C GLY A 305 16.17 18.05 -19.54
N VAL A 306 16.80 17.77 -18.40
CA VAL A 306 16.83 16.46 -17.74
C VAL A 306 16.13 16.57 -16.38
N LEU A 307 15.12 15.74 -16.15
CA LEU A 307 14.43 15.63 -14.86
C LEU A 307 15.33 14.93 -13.85
N LYS A 308 15.53 15.53 -12.70
CA LYS A 308 16.28 14.96 -11.55
C LYS A 308 15.32 14.21 -10.63
N VAL A 309 15.17 12.92 -10.87
CA VAL A 309 14.26 12.05 -10.11
C VAL A 309 14.86 11.67 -8.76
N ARG A 310 14.10 11.80 -7.69
CA ARG A 310 14.46 11.40 -6.31
C ARG A 310 13.35 10.59 -5.62
N SER A 311 12.21 10.46 -6.25
CA SER A 311 11.04 9.75 -5.72
C SER A 311 11.15 8.23 -5.83
N GLU A 312 12.20 7.72 -6.49
CA GLU A 312 12.45 6.29 -6.64
C GLU A 312 13.95 6.02 -6.52
N GLU A 313 14.29 4.93 -5.85
CA GLU A 313 15.66 4.43 -5.73
C GLU A 313 15.89 3.30 -6.72
N HIS A 314 17.04 3.37 -7.43
CA HIS A 314 17.45 2.25 -8.29
C HIS A 314 18.04 1.09 -7.50
N THR A 315 18.61 1.37 -6.33
CA THR A 315 19.20 0.36 -5.44
C THR A 315 19.00 0.79 -4.00
N SER A 316 18.38 -0.06 -3.20
CA SER A 316 18.23 0.11 -1.76
C SER A 316 18.86 -1.08 -1.05
N GLU A 317 19.63 -0.84 -0.01
CA GLU A 317 20.24 -1.86 0.84
C GLU A 317 19.89 -1.60 2.29
N LEU A 318 19.38 -2.63 2.97
CA LEU A 318 19.17 -2.64 4.40
C LEU A 318 19.97 -3.76 5.04
N GLN A 319 20.58 -3.43 6.16
CA GLN A 319 21.32 -4.37 6.98
C GLN A 319 20.67 -4.47 8.35
N SER A 320 20.40 -5.67 8.80
CA SER A 320 19.86 -5.93 10.13
C SER A 320 20.84 -6.79 10.93
N PRO A 321 21.62 -6.20 11.87
CA PRO A 321 22.28 -7.00 12.88
C PRO A 321 21.21 -7.59 13.80
N ASN A 322 21.28 -8.90 14.02
CA ASN A 322 20.42 -9.54 14.99
C ASN A 322 21.04 -9.33 16.39
N THR A 323 20.38 -8.59 17.24
CA THR A 323 20.82 -8.32 18.62
C THR A 323 20.31 -9.39 19.59
#